data_accc4b9f5259b7469cdf2390dda58100
#
_entry.id   accc4b9f5259b7469cdf2390dda58100
#
_cell.length_a   1.000
_cell.length_b   1.000
_cell.length_c   1.000
_cell.angle_alpha   90.00
_cell.angle_beta   90.00
_cell.angle_gamma   90.00
#
_symmetry.space_group_name_H-M   'P 1'
#
loop_
_entity.id
_entity.type
_entity.pdbx_description
1 polymer ?
#
loop_
_entity_poly.entity_id
_entity_poly.type
_entity_poly.pdbx_seq_one_letter_code
_entity_poly.pdbx_strand_id
1 'polypeptide(L)'
;MEVSLENKLISSDEKDPSNNDDKIKQAVDKYGSHDQDPYTSASFFSRFFLYWAYKVIKLGNLVSLKPEYFGTLKGKYSSVEYLKSIKNIWDSKGYKFKKTLPLVQAGFRANINYVAIVFVFSLIKTLVNLLSIDLFREYMKRFGMTEEEINNDNSYYRIFSHKQIGIICLCIKLFEIFFDKRVNEYQVFMAFKSSSEFQCLLFEKLLKVSPSSMKERAETGEVANFMQIDAHRLTFLMMSSPDLLTIPTNLIGYSYMLFKFFGFSFIFGIVTLVFFMFVNFLFSKKFKKLQKKQMALKDKRMKKITETFNTIKILKLYAWEDEFKNKIDLAREDELQNLEERFGVQNLNQTIQWFAPVATSVVSIGAYQYFHSVLKIEDIMTSLRIFNSLQHPLRMIPGLINNFNEVAISMKRIQKYLFQDEINPGNIIKKDKYMDLNNLSIKIENGDYSWGVPPTSLAEIKNAGFKVERN
;
A
#
# COMPACT_ATOMS: atom_id res chain seq x y z
N MET A 1 -20.25 35.98 -1.58
CA MET A 1 -20.99 35.93 -0.29
C MET A 1 -20.73 34.67 0.49
N GLU A 2 -20.59 33.48 -0.15
CA GLU A 2 -20.22 32.23 0.54
C GLU A 2 -18.78 32.22 1.10
N VAL A 3 -17.81 32.80 0.43
CA VAL A 3 -16.41 32.87 0.88
C VAL A 3 -16.23 33.72 2.17
N SER A 4 -17.10 34.71 2.39
CA SER A 4 -17.03 35.56 3.59
C SER A 4 -17.59 34.88 4.85
N LEU A 5 -18.46 33.89 4.68
CA LEU A 5 -18.98 33.07 5.78
C LEU A 5 -17.99 31.98 6.19
N GLU A 6 -17.24 31.42 5.21
CA GLU A 6 -16.19 30.42 5.48
C GLU A 6 -15.03 31.02 6.31
N ASN A 7 -14.60 32.24 6.00
CA ASN A 7 -13.54 32.93 6.77
C ASN A 7 -13.97 33.36 8.18
N LYS A 8 -15.25 33.57 8.43
CA LYS A 8 -15.77 33.86 9.77
C LYS A 8 -15.84 32.65 10.69
N LEU A 9 -15.94 31.44 10.12
CA LEU A 9 -15.96 30.19 10.92
C LEU A 9 -14.56 29.77 11.40
N ILE A 10 -13.51 30.24 10.73
CA ILE A 10 -12.10 29.89 11.06
C ILE A 10 -11.51 30.89 12.09
N SER A 11 -12.06 32.09 12.21
CA SER A 11 -11.42 33.20 12.96
C SER A 11 -12.08 33.59 14.28
N SER A 12 -13.10 32.87 14.78
CA SER A 12 -13.78 33.25 16.00
C SER A 12 -13.74 32.18 17.10
N ASP A 13 -12.88 32.40 18.03
CA ASP A 13 -13.02 32.25 19.48
C ASP A 13 -13.20 30.85 20.11
N GLU A 14 -12.14 30.45 20.78
CA GLU A 14 -12.04 29.42 21.83
C GLU A 14 -12.93 29.69 23.09
N LYS A 15 -13.93 30.54 23.04
CA LYS A 15 -14.56 31.03 24.25
C LYS A 15 -15.93 30.44 24.65
N ASP A 16 -16.55 29.61 23.78
CA ASP A 16 -17.82 28.98 24.18
C ASP A 16 -17.98 27.58 23.60
N PRO A 17 -17.81 26.51 24.41
CA PRO A 17 -17.91 25.12 23.95
C PRO A 17 -19.29 24.75 23.40
N SER A 18 -20.40 25.37 23.88
CA SER A 18 -21.75 25.06 23.41
C SER A 18 -22.01 25.54 21.97
N ASN A 19 -21.43 26.67 21.58
CA ASN A 19 -21.56 27.23 20.23
C ASN A 19 -20.72 26.45 19.19
N ASN A 20 -19.72 25.70 19.63
CA ASN A 20 -18.89 24.91 18.76
C ASN A 20 -19.59 23.57 18.39
N ASP A 21 -20.32 22.97 19.30
CA ASP A 21 -21.06 21.73 19.05
C ASP A 21 -22.23 21.93 18.08
N ASP A 22 -22.91 23.05 18.11
CA ASP A 22 -23.99 23.39 17.17
C ASP A 22 -23.43 23.64 15.74
N LYS A 23 -22.28 24.30 15.62
CA LYS A 23 -21.61 24.50 14.33
C LYS A 23 -21.10 23.17 13.75
N ILE A 24 -20.57 22.29 14.59
CA ILE A 24 -20.16 20.93 14.21
C ILE A 24 -21.37 20.15 13.71
N LYS A 25 -22.49 20.16 14.43
CA LYS A 25 -23.74 19.51 13.99
C LYS A 25 -24.22 20.03 12.65
N GLN A 26 -24.30 21.35 12.45
CA GLN A 26 -24.71 21.94 11.18
C GLN A 26 -23.78 21.56 10.01
N ALA A 27 -22.47 21.51 10.24
CA ALA A 27 -21.53 21.08 9.22
C ALA A 27 -21.69 19.59 8.89
N VAL A 28 -21.90 18.74 9.88
CA VAL A 28 -22.14 17.30 9.71
C VAL A 28 -23.48 17.04 9.01
N ASP A 29 -24.54 17.74 9.37
CA ASP A 29 -25.87 17.62 8.73
C ASP A 29 -25.82 18.06 7.25
N LYS A 30 -25.03 19.09 6.95
CA LYS A 30 -24.92 19.63 5.58
C LYS A 30 -24.01 18.81 4.66
N TYR A 31 -22.89 18.32 5.16
CA TYR A 31 -21.84 17.69 4.37
C TYR A 31 -21.56 16.22 4.73
N GLY A 32 -22.02 15.75 5.91
CA GLY A 32 -21.88 14.36 6.34
C GLY A 32 -22.83 13.42 5.57
N SER A 33 -22.53 12.15 5.64
CA SER A 33 -23.35 11.09 5.04
C SER A 33 -23.84 10.17 6.16
N HIS A 34 -25.12 10.27 6.51
CA HIS A 34 -25.65 9.52 7.65
C HIS A 34 -25.99 8.06 7.34
N ASP A 35 -26.42 7.76 6.10
CA ASP A 35 -26.94 6.43 5.75
C ASP A 35 -25.99 5.58 4.90
N GLN A 36 -25.31 6.20 3.93
CA GLN A 36 -24.47 5.49 2.98
C GLN A 36 -23.17 6.26 2.74
N ASP A 37 -22.10 5.50 2.56
CA ASP A 37 -20.80 6.05 2.18
C ASP A 37 -20.91 6.93 0.90
N PRO A 38 -20.29 8.14 0.90
CA PRO A 38 -20.35 9.08 -0.22
C PRO A 38 -19.89 8.49 -1.56
N TYR A 39 -18.92 7.57 -1.54
CA TYR A 39 -18.42 6.90 -2.75
C TYR A 39 -19.44 5.92 -3.32
N THR A 40 -20.10 5.13 -2.47
CA THR A 40 -21.05 4.09 -2.90
C THR A 40 -22.33 4.69 -3.46
N SER A 41 -22.77 5.82 -2.93
CA SER A 41 -23.97 6.54 -3.37
C SER A 41 -23.74 7.43 -4.59
N ALA A 42 -22.49 7.70 -4.98
CA ALA A 42 -22.15 8.60 -6.06
C ALA A 42 -22.45 8.01 -7.45
N SER A 43 -22.92 8.86 -8.37
CA SER A 43 -23.09 8.54 -9.79
C SER A 43 -21.76 8.26 -10.48
N PHE A 44 -21.79 7.61 -11.67
CA PHE A 44 -20.60 7.35 -12.45
C PHE A 44 -19.74 8.62 -12.71
N PHE A 45 -20.38 9.70 -13.15
CA PHE A 45 -19.69 10.97 -13.40
C PHE A 45 -19.10 11.57 -12.13
N SER A 46 -19.81 11.49 -11.00
CA SER A 46 -19.32 11.96 -9.71
C SER A 46 -18.09 11.19 -9.24
N ARG A 47 -18.08 9.86 -9.47
CA ARG A 47 -16.89 9.03 -9.18
C ARG A 47 -15.76 9.35 -10.15
N PHE A 48 -16.07 9.49 -11.44
CA PHE A 48 -15.08 9.74 -12.48
C PHE A 48 -14.35 11.07 -12.26
N PHE A 49 -15.06 12.16 -11.94
CA PHE A 49 -14.48 13.49 -11.69
C PHE A 49 -14.13 13.76 -10.21
N LEU A 50 -14.22 12.76 -9.33
CA LEU A 50 -13.96 12.87 -7.88
C LEU A 50 -14.90 13.88 -7.17
N TYR A 51 -16.02 14.21 -7.76
CA TYR A 51 -16.96 15.17 -7.16
C TYR A 51 -17.57 14.70 -5.84
N TRP A 52 -17.67 13.38 -5.65
CA TRP A 52 -18.09 12.76 -4.39
C TRP A 52 -17.19 13.18 -3.21
N ALA A 53 -15.90 13.40 -3.44
CA ALA A 53 -14.95 13.77 -2.40
C ALA A 53 -15.11 15.24 -1.96
N TYR A 54 -15.76 16.10 -2.75
CA TYR A 54 -15.92 17.50 -2.43
C TYR A 54 -16.62 17.75 -1.09
N LYS A 55 -17.72 17.02 -0.82
CA LYS A 55 -18.43 17.10 0.46
C LYS A 55 -17.54 16.69 1.64
N VAL A 56 -16.78 15.61 1.47
CA VAL A 56 -15.85 15.10 2.49
C VAL A 56 -14.73 16.10 2.78
N ILE A 57 -14.14 16.69 1.73
CA ILE A 57 -13.10 17.72 1.87
C ILE A 57 -13.66 18.96 2.57
N LYS A 58 -14.85 19.43 2.18
CA LYS A 58 -15.50 20.56 2.89
C LYS A 58 -15.78 20.25 4.35
N LEU A 59 -16.27 19.06 4.65
CA LEU A 59 -16.47 18.65 6.04
C LEU A 59 -15.16 18.65 6.83
N GLY A 60 -14.08 18.07 6.25
CA GLY A 60 -12.76 18.02 6.87
C GLY A 60 -12.10 19.38 7.10
N ASN A 61 -12.44 20.39 6.29
CA ASN A 61 -12.00 21.76 6.52
C ASN A 61 -12.71 22.46 7.71
N LEU A 62 -13.91 22.00 8.04
CA LEU A 62 -14.72 22.60 9.12
C LEU A 62 -14.61 21.86 10.44
N VAL A 63 -14.44 20.53 10.36
CA VAL A 63 -14.49 19.65 11.54
C VAL A 63 -13.47 18.53 11.41
N SER A 64 -12.92 18.06 12.54
CA SER A 64 -12.14 16.83 12.59
C SER A 64 -12.97 15.64 12.13
N LEU A 65 -12.52 14.94 11.07
CA LEU A 65 -13.26 13.84 10.47
C LEU A 65 -13.32 12.63 11.43
N LYS A 66 -14.54 12.18 11.72
CA LYS A 66 -14.79 10.94 12.47
C LYS A 66 -15.42 9.89 11.57
N PRO A 67 -15.19 8.58 11.82
CA PRO A 67 -15.79 7.50 11.01
C PRO A 67 -17.32 7.57 10.92
N GLU A 68 -17.99 8.07 11.96
CA GLU A 68 -19.44 8.21 12.07
C GLU A 68 -20.03 9.13 10.98
N TYR A 69 -19.24 10.05 10.43
CA TYR A 69 -19.68 11.03 9.43
C TYR A 69 -19.72 10.48 8.00
N PHE A 70 -19.23 9.25 7.78
CA PHE A 70 -19.12 8.65 6.45
C PHE A 70 -20.24 7.65 6.13
N GLY A 71 -21.13 7.37 7.08
CA GLY A 71 -22.17 6.35 6.92
C GLY A 71 -21.59 4.91 6.89
N THR A 72 -22.40 3.97 6.48
CA THR A 72 -22.04 2.54 6.48
C THR A 72 -21.79 2.00 5.08
N LEU A 73 -20.77 1.15 4.93
CA LEU A 73 -20.49 0.39 3.72
C LEU A 73 -21.51 -0.76 3.61
N LYS A 74 -22.37 -0.72 2.58
CA LYS A 74 -23.42 -1.72 2.34
C LYS A 74 -23.16 -2.54 1.06
N GLY A 75 -23.82 -3.68 0.95
CA GLY A 75 -23.80 -4.56 -0.23
C GLY A 75 -22.39 -5.15 -0.47
N LYS A 76 -21.92 -5.09 -1.71
CA LYS A 76 -20.64 -5.68 -2.12
C LYS A 76 -19.38 -5.13 -1.43
N TYR A 77 -19.52 -4.06 -0.66
CA TYR A 77 -18.43 -3.44 0.11
C TYR A 77 -18.45 -3.85 1.59
N SER A 78 -19.41 -4.68 2.02
CA SER A 78 -19.51 -5.14 3.39
C SER A 78 -18.45 -6.20 3.72
N SER A 79 -18.02 -6.26 4.97
CA SER A 79 -17.08 -7.28 5.47
C SER A 79 -17.60 -8.71 5.30
N VAL A 80 -18.92 -8.89 5.37
CA VAL A 80 -19.59 -10.20 5.16
C VAL A 80 -19.37 -10.71 3.74
N GLU A 81 -19.55 -9.85 2.73
CA GLU A 81 -19.33 -10.24 1.34
C GLU A 81 -17.83 -10.46 1.05
N TYR A 82 -16.96 -9.71 1.69
CA TYR A 82 -15.51 -9.92 1.59
C TYR A 82 -15.10 -11.28 2.18
N LEU A 83 -15.64 -11.62 3.34
CA LEU A 83 -15.41 -12.93 3.94
C LEU A 83 -15.91 -14.06 3.03
N LYS A 84 -17.13 -13.96 2.49
CA LYS A 84 -17.69 -14.98 1.57
C LYS A 84 -16.80 -15.17 0.34
N SER A 85 -16.30 -14.08 -0.25
CA SER A 85 -15.50 -14.15 -1.48
C SER A 85 -14.20 -14.93 -1.27
N ILE A 86 -13.47 -14.67 -0.19
CA ILE A 86 -12.20 -15.36 0.09
C ILE A 86 -12.43 -16.77 0.65
N LYS A 87 -13.44 -16.96 1.52
CA LYS A 87 -13.72 -18.23 2.18
C LYS A 87 -14.11 -19.31 1.18
N ASN A 88 -14.99 -19.02 0.21
CA ASN A 88 -15.37 -19.96 -0.83
C ASN A 88 -14.17 -20.49 -1.61
N ILE A 89 -13.17 -19.66 -1.85
CA ILE A 89 -11.94 -20.04 -2.55
C ILE A 89 -10.99 -20.80 -1.62
N TRP A 90 -10.87 -20.35 -0.37
CA TRP A 90 -10.03 -20.98 0.63
C TRP A 90 -10.51 -22.39 0.96
N ASP A 91 -11.79 -22.57 1.28
CA ASP A 91 -12.37 -23.87 1.66
C ASP A 91 -12.36 -24.86 0.48
N SER A 92 -12.61 -24.38 -0.76
CA SER A 92 -12.62 -25.24 -1.94
C SER A 92 -11.24 -25.72 -2.38
N LYS A 93 -10.17 -24.97 -2.10
CA LYS A 93 -8.82 -25.21 -2.67
C LYS A 93 -7.68 -25.13 -1.67
N GLY A 94 -7.86 -24.55 -0.49
CA GLY A 94 -6.79 -24.25 0.47
C GLY A 94 -5.93 -25.44 0.85
N TYR A 95 -6.54 -26.58 1.07
CA TYR A 95 -5.82 -27.81 1.44
C TYR A 95 -5.08 -28.50 0.28
N LYS A 96 -5.48 -28.22 -0.97
CA LYS A 96 -4.85 -28.81 -2.17
C LYS A 96 -3.59 -28.07 -2.62
N PHE A 97 -3.38 -26.85 -2.14
CA PHE A 97 -2.22 -26.05 -2.48
C PHE A 97 -1.03 -26.29 -1.53
N LYS A 98 -0.53 -27.51 -1.52
CA LYS A 98 0.65 -27.86 -0.71
C LYS A 98 1.97 -27.21 -1.17
N LYS A 99 1.99 -26.51 -2.31
CA LYS A 99 3.28 -26.21 -2.96
C LYS A 99 3.86 -24.81 -2.73
N THR A 100 3.15 -23.72 -2.73
CA THR A 100 3.75 -22.40 -2.48
C THR A 100 2.69 -21.31 -2.27
N LEU A 101 2.67 -20.67 -1.12
CA LEU A 101 1.85 -19.51 -0.80
C LEU A 101 0.37 -19.61 -1.25
N PRO A 102 -0.37 -20.66 -0.83
CA PRO A 102 -1.76 -20.86 -1.26
C PRO A 102 -2.67 -19.69 -0.88
N LEU A 103 -2.33 -19.00 0.20
CA LEU A 103 -3.09 -17.86 0.68
C LEU A 103 -2.97 -16.66 -0.28
N VAL A 104 -1.78 -16.40 -0.81
CA VAL A 104 -1.56 -15.35 -1.82
C VAL A 104 -2.35 -15.68 -3.09
N GLN A 105 -2.33 -16.94 -3.52
CA GLN A 105 -3.11 -17.38 -4.69
C GLN A 105 -4.62 -17.25 -4.46
N ALA A 106 -5.11 -17.51 -3.24
CA ALA A 106 -6.51 -17.31 -2.89
C ALA A 106 -6.89 -15.83 -3.00
N GLY A 107 -6.07 -14.91 -2.47
CA GLY A 107 -6.28 -13.47 -2.57
C GLY A 107 -6.30 -12.97 -4.02
N PHE A 108 -5.36 -13.42 -4.85
CA PHE A 108 -5.37 -13.07 -6.28
C PHE A 108 -6.63 -13.59 -7.00
N ARG A 109 -7.07 -14.83 -6.72
CA ARG A 109 -8.28 -15.39 -7.33
C ARG A 109 -9.56 -14.72 -6.87
N ALA A 110 -9.65 -14.37 -5.58
CA ALA A 110 -10.79 -13.62 -5.04
C ALA A 110 -10.93 -12.25 -5.72
N ASN A 111 -9.82 -11.69 -6.19
CA ASN A 111 -9.76 -10.36 -6.80
C ASN A 111 -9.40 -10.39 -8.29
N ILE A 112 -9.50 -11.53 -8.97
CA ILE A 112 -9.03 -11.69 -10.36
C ILE A 112 -9.63 -10.68 -11.33
N ASN A 113 -10.91 -10.33 -11.17
CA ASN A 113 -11.59 -9.35 -12.01
C ASN A 113 -10.97 -7.96 -11.84
N TYR A 114 -10.66 -7.56 -10.59
CA TYR A 114 -10.00 -6.28 -10.33
C TYR A 114 -8.57 -6.26 -10.86
N VAL A 115 -7.82 -7.35 -10.67
CA VAL A 115 -6.46 -7.52 -11.21
C VAL A 115 -6.48 -7.40 -12.74
N ALA A 116 -7.42 -8.08 -13.41
CA ALA A 116 -7.56 -8.03 -14.87
C ALA A 116 -7.90 -6.61 -15.36
N ILE A 117 -8.86 -5.93 -14.73
CA ILE A 117 -9.24 -4.57 -15.08
C ILE A 117 -8.05 -3.61 -14.92
N VAL A 118 -7.38 -3.66 -13.78
CA VAL A 118 -6.22 -2.79 -13.52
C VAL A 118 -5.09 -3.08 -14.49
N PHE A 119 -4.85 -4.35 -14.82
CA PHE A 119 -3.85 -4.75 -15.80
C PHE A 119 -4.16 -4.20 -17.21
N VAL A 120 -5.40 -4.37 -17.70
CA VAL A 120 -5.82 -3.83 -18.99
C VAL A 120 -5.68 -2.31 -19.02
N PHE A 121 -6.11 -1.63 -17.96
CA PHE A 121 -5.97 -0.17 -17.87
C PHE A 121 -4.49 0.25 -17.82
N SER A 122 -3.64 -0.49 -17.14
CA SER A 122 -2.20 -0.21 -17.11
C SER A 122 -1.53 -0.42 -18.46
N LEU A 123 -1.96 -1.41 -19.25
CA LEU A 123 -1.51 -1.58 -20.65
C LEU A 123 -1.94 -0.42 -21.53
N ILE A 124 -3.21 0.01 -21.44
CA ILE A 124 -3.71 1.18 -22.17
C ILE A 124 -2.90 2.42 -21.81
N LYS A 125 -2.63 2.64 -20.52
CA LYS A 125 -1.78 3.73 -20.03
C LYS A 125 -0.39 3.67 -20.68
N THR A 126 0.25 2.50 -20.73
CA THR A 126 1.56 2.33 -21.38
C THR A 126 1.50 2.69 -22.86
N LEU A 127 0.48 2.24 -23.59
CA LEU A 127 0.30 2.56 -25.00
C LEU A 127 0.07 4.07 -25.23
N VAL A 128 -0.76 4.69 -24.42
CA VAL A 128 -1.00 6.17 -24.47
C VAL A 128 0.28 6.95 -24.18
N ASN A 129 1.10 6.48 -23.23
CA ASN A 129 2.38 7.12 -22.93
C ASN A 129 3.37 7.00 -24.10
N LEU A 130 3.47 5.82 -24.74
CA LEU A 130 4.31 5.61 -25.92
C LEU A 130 3.85 6.51 -27.09
N LEU A 131 2.55 6.59 -27.33
CA LEU A 131 1.97 7.49 -28.35
C LEU A 131 2.28 8.96 -28.02
N SER A 132 2.17 9.36 -26.77
CA SER A 132 2.49 10.72 -26.29
C SER A 132 3.96 11.08 -26.53
N ILE A 133 4.88 10.12 -26.48
CA ILE A 133 6.30 10.34 -26.77
C ILE A 133 6.51 10.55 -28.28
N ASP A 134 5.86 9.73 -29.11
CA ASP A 134 5.96 9.85 -30.58
C ASP A 134 5.39 11.19 -31.08
N LEU A 135 4.22 11.60 -30.56
CA LEU A 135 3.62 12.91 -30.83
C LEU A 135 4.46 14.08 -30.34
N PHE A 136 5.09 13.94 -29.18
CA PHE A 136 5.97 14.98 -28.64
C PHE A 136 7.21 15.18 -29.54
N ARG A 137 7.79 14.08 -30.04
CA ARG A 137 8.90 14.13 -31.01
C ARG A 137 8.48 14.85 -32.28
N GLU A 138 7.32 14.52 -32.82
CA GLU A 138 6.79 15.17 -34.02
C GLU A 138 6.53 16.65 -33.80
N TYR A 139 6.01 17.04 -32.63
CA TYR A 139 5.83 18.44 -32.26
C TYR A 139 7.17 19.17 -32.23
N MET A 140 8.20 18.58 -31.62
CA MET A 140 9.54 19.17 -31.54
C MET A 140 10.21 19.28 -32.92
N LYS A 141 10.01 18.27 -33.78
CA LYS A 141 10.52 18.28 -35.17
C LYS A 141 9.99 19.51 -35.94
N ARG A 142 8.73 19.83 -35.76
CA ARG A 142 8.07 20.97 -36.47
C ARG A 142 8.34 22.34 -35.88
N PHE A 143 8.95 22.40 -34.72
CA PHE A 143 9.17 23.66 -33.99
C PHE A 143 10.10 24.65 -34.75
N GLY A 144 10.87 24.21 -35.70
CA GLY A 144 11.74 25.05 -36.51
C GLY A 144 11.45 25.02 -38.03
N MET A 145 10.37 24.33 -38.44
CA MET A 145 10.02 24.17 -39.86
C MET A 145 9.05 25.23 -40.34
N THR A 146 9.23 25.64 -41.60
CA THR A 146 8.26 26.47 -42.29
C THR A 146 7.03 25.65 -42.73
N GLU A 147 5.90 26.36 -43.03
CA GLU A 147 4.67 25.65 -43.44
C GLU A 147 4.85 24.85 -44.76
N GLU A 148 5.73 25.30 -45.67
CA GLU A 148 6.07 24.58 -46.91
C GLU A 148 6.84 23.27 -46.62
N GLU A 149 7.79 23.31 -45.69
CA GLU A 149 8.54 22.13 -45.26
C GLU A 149 7.66 21.09 -44.54
N ILE A 150 6.68 21.55 -43.75
CA ILE A 150 5.70 20.69 -43.09
C ILE A 150 4.81 19.98 -44.11
N ASN A 151 4.41 20.65 -45.16
CA ASN A 151 3.57 20.11 -46.23
C ASN A 151 4.28 19.07 -47.10
N ASN A 152 5.60 19.14 -47.19
CA ASN A 152 6.43 18.20 -47.97
C ASN A 152 6.94 17.02 -47.10
N ASP A 153 6.70 17.00 -45.79
CA ASP A 153 7.12 15.93 -44.91
C ASP A 153 6.21 14.68 -45.04
N ASN A 154 6.81 13.53 -45.20
CA ASN A 154 6.13 12.22 -45.30
C ASN A 154 5.60 11.67 -43.96
N SER A 155 5.40 12.55 -42.98
CA SER A 155 4.90 12.15 -41.66
C SER A 155 3.39 11.82 -41.67
N TYR A 156 3.00 10.78 -40.93
CA TYR A 156 1.58 10.43 -40.71
C TYR A 156 0.76 11.59 -40.14
N TYR A 157 1.41 12.56 -39.50
CA TYR A 157 0.77 13.72 -38.85
C TYR A 157 0.66 14.95 -39.77
N ARG A 158 0.97 14.82 -41.05
CA ARG A 158 0.94 15.93 -42.07
C ARG A 158 -0.38 16.70 -42.11
N ILE A 159 -1.49 15.99 -41.78
CA ILE A 159 -2.85 16.60 -41.82
C ILE A 159 -3.04 17.67 -40.76
N PHE A 160 -2.26 17.65 -39.68
CA PHE A 160 -2.40 18.56 -38.54
C PHE A 160 -1.38 19.67 -38.59
N SER A 161 -1.85 20.90 -38.39
CA SER A 161 -0.99 22.07 -38.18
C SER A 161 -0.14 21.93 -36.92
N HIS A 162 1.01 22.63 -36.85
CA HIS A 162 1.87 22.63 -35.65
C HIS A 162 1.09 22.97 -34.36
N LYS A 163 0.20 23.97 -34.40
CA LYS A 163 -0.66 24.35 -33.26
C LYS A 163 -1.61 23.23 -32.86
N GLN A 164 -2.18 22.52 -33.83
CA GLN A 164 -3.09 21.40 -33.56
C GLN A 164 -2.37 20.21 -32.88
N ILE A 165 -1.16 19.88 -33.33
CA ILE A 165 -0.35 18.84 -32.66
C ILE A 165 -0.02 19.24 -31.24
N GLY A 166 0.32 20.50 -30.97
CA GLY A 166 0.55 21.00 -29.61
C GLY A 166 -0.68 20.83 -28.70
N ILE A 167 -1.87 21.19 -29.22
CA ILE A 167 -3.14 21.01 -28.51
C ILE A 167 -3.40 19.52 -28.28
N ILE A 168 -3.20 18.64 -29.27
CA ILE A 168 -3.37 17.20 -29.14
C ILE A 168 -2.41 16.63 -28.07
N CYS A 169 -1.15 17.04 -28.06
CA CYS A 169 -0.18 16.66 -27.04
C CYS A 169 -0.65 17.05 -25.63
N LEU A 170 -1.18 18.27 -25.48
CA LEU A 170 -1.73 18.74 -24.21
C LEU A 170 -2.94 17.90 -23.77
N CYS A 171 -3.89 17.67 -24.68
CA CYS A 171 -5.07 16.85 -24.40
C CYS A 171 -4.71 15.41 -23.99
N ILE A 172 -3.77 14.79 -24.70
CA ILE A 172 -3.29 13.44 -24.37
C ILE A 172 -2.60 13.43 -23.01
N LYS A 173 -1.82 14.44 -22.66
CA LYS A 173 -1.20 14.56 -21.35
C LYS A 173 -2.22 14.75 -20.23
N LEU A 174 -3.22 15.58 -20.42
CA LEU A 174 -4.31 15.73 -19.46
C LEU A 174 -5.07 14.41 -19.29
N PHE A 175 -5.37 13.74 -20.40
CA PHE A 175 -6.01 12.42 -20.37
C PHE A 175 -5.15 11.37 -19.63
N GLU A 176 -3.84 11.33 -19.91
CA GLU A 176 -2.90 10.44 -19.25
C GLU A 176 -2.89 10.63 -17.71
N ILE A 177 -2.80 11.89 -17.26
CA ILE A 177 -2.81 12.22 -15.83
C ILE A 177 -4.13 11.78 -15.18
N PHE A 178 -5.24 12.06 -15.86
CA PHE A 178 -6.56 11.73 -15.36
C PHE A 178 -6.77 10.21 -15.27
N PHE A 179 -6.36 9.51 -16.32
CA PHE A 179 -6.44 8.06 -16.42
C PHE A 179 -5.54 7.35 -15.38
N ASP A 180 -4.32 7.88 -15.16
CA ASP A 180 -3.41 7.39 -14.13
C ASP A 180 -4.05 7.43 -12.73
N LYS A 181 -4.74 8.53 -12.40
CA LYS A 181 -5.45 8.63 -11.12
C LYS A 181 -6.58 7.61 -10.98
N ARG A 182 -7.28 7.30 -12.06
CA ARG A 182 -8.31 6.25 -12.05
C ARG A 182 -7.74 4.86 -11.85
N VAL A 183 -6.65 4.53 -12.55
CA VAL A 183 -5.95 3.25 -12.36
C VAL A 183 -5.49 3.10 -10.92
N ASN A 184 -4.86 4.14 -10.37
CA ASN A 184 -4.39 4.15 -8.98
C ASN A 184 -5.54 3.97 -7.96
N GLU A 185 -6.69 4.60 -8.19
CA GLU A 185 -7.87 4.41 -7.34
C GLU A 185 -8.33 2.94 -7.31
N TYR A 186 -8.41 2.29 -8.47
CA TYR A 186 -8.75 0.86 -8.54
C TYR A 186 -7.70 -0.04 -7.88
N GLN A 187 -6.41 0.30 -8.01
CA GLN A 187 -5.31 -0.42 -7.34
C GLN A 187 -5.43 -0.32 -5.82
N VAL A 188 -5.62 0.89 -5.30
CA VAL A 188 -5.78 1.15 -3.87
C VAL A 188 -7.01 0.43 -3.33
N PHE A 189 -8.14 0.52 -4.03
CA PHE A 189 -9.37 -0.17 -3.64
C PHE A 189 -9.19 -1.69 -3.59
N MET A 190 -8.60 -2.28 -4.61
CA MET A 190 -8.28 -3.71 -4.67
C MET A 190 -7.38 -4.13 -3.51
N ALA A 191 -6.37 -3.33 -3.20
CA ALA A 191 -5.40 -3.60 -2.14
C ALA A 191 -6.06 -3.60 -0.76
N PHE A 192 -6.88 -2.59 -0.44
CA PHE A 192 -7.61 -2.54 0.83
C PHE A 192 -8.67 -3.63 0.94
N LYS A 193 -9.39 -3.93 -0.14
CA LYS A 193 -10.35 -5.03 -0.18
C LYS A 193 -9.66 -6.35 0.17
N SER A 194 -8.53 -6.66 -0.47
CA SER A 194 -7.77 -7.89 -0.19
C SER A 194 -7.29 -7.96 1.25
N SER A 195 -6.80 -6.85 1.83
CA SER A 195 -6.42 -6.81 3.24
C SER A 195 -7.60 -7.11 4.16
N SER A 196 -8.76 -6.49 3.88
CA SER A 196 -9.98 -6.72 4.66
C SER A 196 -10.49 -8.17 4.55
N GLU A 197 -10.38 -8.79 3.37
CA GLU A 197 -10.72 -10.21 3.15
C GLU A 197 -9.92 -11.12 4.09
N PHE A 198 -8.60 -10.87 4.20
CA PHE A 198 -7.74 -11.67 5.09
C PHE A 198 -7.98 -11.36 6.57
N GLN A 199 -8.21 -10.11 6.93
CA GLN A 199 -8.56 -9.76 8.31
C GLN A 199 -9.87 -10.44 8.75
N CYS A 200 -10.89 -10.46 7.90
CA CYS A 200 -12.14 -11.16 8.18
C CYS A 200 -11.95 -12.68 8.31
N LEU A 201 -11.12 -13.28 7.45
CA LEU A 201 -10.80 -14.71 7.52
C LEU A 201 -10.05 -15.06 8.81
N LEU A 202 -9.09 -14.24 9.21
CA LEU A 202 -8.35 -14.39 10.46
C LEU A 202 -9.27 -14.23 11.68
N PHE A 203 -10.17 -13.25 11.65
CA PHE A 203 -11.13 -13.03 12.72
C PHE A 203 -12.10 -14.20 12.87
N GLU A 204 -12.62 -14.74 11.77
CA GLU A 204 -13.47 -15.94 11.82
C GLU A 204 -12.72 -17.13 12.40
N LYS A 205 -11.45 -17.31 12.01
CA LYS A 205 -10.60 -18.38 12.56
C LYS A 205 -10.35 -18.18 14.06
N LEU A 206 -10.11 -16.95 14.50
CA LEU A 206 -9.89 -16.61 15.91
C LEU A 206 -11.06 -17.07 16.80
N LEU A 207 -12.30 -16.92 16.32
CA LEU A 207 -13.49 -17.35 17.04
C LEU A 207 -13.66 -18.87 17.13
N LYS A 208 -12.92 -19.65 16.31
CA LYS A 208 -13.05 -21.11 16.20
C LYS A 208 -11.86 -21.87 16.74
N VAL A 209 -10.72 -21.25 16.91
CA VAL A 209 -9.49 -21.91 17.40
C VAL A 209 -9.70 -22.41 18.83
N SER A 210 -9.19 -23.61 19.11
CA SER A 210 -9.29 -24.19 20.45
C SER A 210 -8.41 -23.43 21.46
N PRO A 211 -8.85 -23.26 22.72
CA PRO A 211 -8.07 -22.58 23.76
C PRO A 211 -6.70 -23.21 24.02
N SER A 212 -6.57 -24.51 23.86
CA SER A 212 -5.30 -25.24 24.01
C SER A 212 -4.28 -24.86 22.92
N SER A 213 -4.73 -24.75 21.66
CA SER A 213 -3.88 -24.28 20.57
C SER A 213 -3.49 -22.82 20.71
N MET A 214 -4.32 -22.01 21.36
CA MET A 214 -4.00 -20.63 21.72
C MET A 214 -2.93 -20.52 22.80
N LYS A 215 -2.97 -21.38 23.84
CA LYS A 215 -2.07 -21.31 24.98
C LYS A 215 -0.62 -21.68 24.64
N GLU A 216 -0.41 -22.56 23.66
CA GLU A 216 0.93 -22.95 23.19
C GLU A 216 1.69 -21.83 22.46
N ARG A 217 0.98 -20.79 21.96
CA ARG A 217 1.56 -19.74 21.08
C ARG A 217 1.07 -18.33 21.33
N ALA A 218 0.07 -18.15 22.16
CA ALA A 218 -0.50 -16.84 22.41
C ALA A 218 0.17 -16.13 23.59
N GLU A 219 1.34 -15.59 23.36
CA GLU A 219 1.50 -14.22 23.83
C GLU A 219 0.41 -13.42 23.09
N THR A 220 -0.51 -12.83 23.83
CA THR A 220 -1.72 -12.15 23.34
C THR A 220 -1.49 -11.08 22.24
N GLY A 221 -0.24 -10.71 22.00
CA GLY A 221 0.17 -9.81 20.92
C GLY A 221 0.35 -10.46 19.54
N GLU A 222 0.48 -11.77 19.41
CA GLU A 222 0.82 -12.38 18.12
C GLU A 222 -0.35 -12.34 17.14
N VAL A 223 -1.59 -12.58 17.60
CA VAL A 223 -2.79 -12.51 16.76
C VAL A 223 -3.09 -11.07 16.32
N ALA A 224 -2.92 -10.10 17.21
CA ALA A 224 -3.04 -8.69 16.85
C ALA A 224 -2.02 -8.29 15.77
N ASN A 225 -0.78 -8.80 15.87
CA ASN A 225 0.23 -8.60 14.85
C ASN A 225 -0.13 -9.24 13.50
N PHE A 226 -0.75 -10.43 13.48
CA PHE A 226 -1.25 -11.04 12.24
C PHE A 226 -2.31 -10.18 11.58
N MET A 227 -3.25 -9.63 12.36
CA MET A 227 -4.33 -8.81 11.82
C MET A 227 -3.87 -7.42 11.37
N GLN A 228 -2.98 -6.78 12.12
CA GLN A 228 -2.56 -5.40 11.85
C GLN A 228 -1.37 -5.32 10.91
N ILE A 229 -0.32 -6.11 11.13
CA ILE A 229 0.93 -6.00 10.39
C ILE A 229 0.95 -6.95 9.20
N ASP A 230 0.70 -8.25 9.44
CA ASP A 230 0.89 -9.26 8.40
C ASP A 230 -0.19 -9.22 7.32
N ALA A 231 -1.46 -9.02 7.71
CA ALA A 231 -2.54 -8.84 6.74
C ALA A 231 -2.36 -7.54 5.94
N HIS A 232 -1.87 -6.47 6.57
CA HIS A 232 -1.61 -5.20 5.87
C HIS A 232 -0.46 -5.29 4.86
N ARG A 233 0.53 -6.17 5.06
CA ARG A 233 1.61 -6.39 4.07
C ARG A 233 1.07 -6.88 2.73
N LEU A 234 -0.03 -7.63 2.73
CA LEU A 234 -0.69 -8.03 1.48
C LEU A 234 -1.22 -6.84 0.69
N THR A 235 -1.64 -5.75 1.35
CA THR A 235 -2.06 -4.51 0.69
C THR A 235 -0.98 -3.99 -0.25
N PHE A 236 0.28 -3.95 0.20
CA PHE A 236 1.40 -3.53 -0.63
C PHE A 236 1.64 -4.45 -1.83
N LEU A 237 1.51 -5.77 -1.65
CA LEU A 237 1.66 -6.71 -2.76
C LEU A 237 0.56 -6.52 -3.80
N MET A 238 -0.69 -6.41 -3.37
CA MET A 238 -1.82 -6.21 -4.28
C MET A 238 -1.75 -4.86 -4.97
N MET A 239 -1.32 -3.81 -4.27
CA MET A 239 -1.11 -2.49 -4.85
C MET A 239 -0.01 -2.49 -5.92
N SER A 240 1.06 -3.27 -5.69
CA SER A 240 2.19 -3.39 -6.63
C SER A 240 2.01 -4.51 -7.67
N SER A 241 0.94 -5.29 -7.59
CA SER A 241 0.75 -6.45 -8.48
C SER A 241 0.67 -6.09 -9.97
N PRO A 242 0.05 -4.97 -10.39
CA PRO A 242 0.06 -4.56 -11.79
C PRO A 242 1.45 -4.20 -12.31
N ASP A 243 2.33 -3.72 -11.43
CA ASP A 243 3.70 -3.33 -11.81
C ASP A 243 4.52 -4.54 -12.28
N LEU A 244 4.22 -5.74 -11.77
CA LEU A 244 4.87 -6.99 -12.22
C LEU A 244 4.69 -7.25 -13.73
N LEU A 245 3.59 -6.77 -14.30
CA LEU A 245 3.27 -6.94 -15.71
C LEU A 245 3.59 -5.68 -16.53
N THR A 246 3.40 -4.49 -15.95
CA THR A 246 3.64 -3.22 -16.65
C THR A 246 5.12 -2.85 -16.74
N ILE A 247 5.96 -3.27 -15.78
CA ILE A 247 7.41 -3.04 -15.85
C ILE A 247 8.02 -3.67 -17.10
N PRO A 248 7.83 -4.97 -17.38
CA PRO A 248 8.37 -5.58 -18.62
C PRO A 248 7.83 -4.91 -19.88
N THR A 249 6.53 -4.60 -19.94
CA THR A 249 5.93 -3.95 -21.11
C THR A 249 6.47 -2.53 -21.33
N ASN A 250 6.66 -1.75 -20.27
CA ASN A 250 7.29 -0.43 -20.34
C ASN A 250 8.74 -0.53 -20.80
N LEU A 251 9.52 -1.47 -20.25
CA LEU A 251 10.91 -1.66 -20.64
C LEU A 251 11.03 -2.01 -22.12
N ILE A 252 10.20 -2.92 -22.61
CA ILE A 252 10.17 -3.31 -24.02
C ILE A 252 9.75 -2.12 -24.90
N GLY A 253 8.67 -1.43 -24.53
CA GLY A 253 8.14 -0.30 -25.30
C GLY A 253 9.13 0.86 -25.42
N TYR A 254 9.74 1.26 -24.30
CA TYR A 254 10.74 2.35 -24.32
C TYR A 254 12.04 1.95 -25.01
N SER A 255 12.50 0.70 -24.83
CA SER A 255 13.68 0.20 -25.56
C SER A 255 13.43 0.15 -27.06
N TYR A 256 12.24 -0.28 -27.50
CA TYR A 256 11.84 -0.23 -28.90
C TYR A 256 11.84 1.20 -29.46
N MET A 257 11.30 2.18 -28.70
CA MET A 257 11.34 3.58 -29.12
C MET A 257 12.77 4.14 -29.23
N LEU A 258 13.63 3.81 -28.26
CA LEU A 258 15.05 4.19 -28.32
C LEU A 258 15.73 3.60 -29.55
N PHE A 259 15.48 2.31 -29.84
CA PHE A 259 16.00 1.66 -31.05
C PHE A 259 15.48 2.35 -32.34
N LYS A 260 14.18 2.65 -32.41
CA LYS A 260 13.56 3.34 -33.57
C LYS A 260 14.20 4.70 -33.85
N PHE A 261 14.58 5.46 -32.81
CA PHE A 261 15.07 6.83 -32.96
C PHE A 261 16.59 6.93 -33.00
N PHE A 262 17.32 6.08 -32.28
CA PHE A 262 18.78 6.15 -32.13
C PHE A 262 19.53 4.97 -32.74
N GLY A 263 18.84 4.00 -33.37
CA GLY A 263 19.48 2.80 -33.89
C GLY A 263 20.23 2.09 -32.77
N PHE A 264 21.44 1.56 -33.07
CA PHE A 264 22.26 0.86 -32.08
C PHE A 264 22.93 1.77 -31.03
N SER A 265 22.96 3.09 -31.25
CA SER A 265 23.57 4.05 -30.30
C SER A 265 22.88 4.08 -28.95
N PHE A 266 21.61 3.63 -28.85
CA PHE A 266 20.90 3.54 -27.59
C PHE A 266 21.54 2.57 -26.58
N ILE A 267 22.33 1.59 -27.05
CA ILE A 267 23.02 0.61 -26.20
C ILE A 267 23.95 1.31 -25.22
N PHE A 268 24.67 2.36 -25.66
CA PHE A 268 25.54 3.15 -24.76
C PHE A 268 24.74 3.83 -23.64
N GLY A 269 23.55 4.32 -23.95
CA GLY A 269 22.63 4.85 -22.95
C GLY A 269 22.19 3.77 -21.95
N ILE A 270 21.81 2.57 -22.41
CA ILE A 270 21.45 1.45 -21.53
C ILE A 270 22.62 1.03 -20.64
N VAL A 271 23.83 0.91 -21.18
CA VAL A 271 25.03 0.58 -20.40
C VAL A 271 25.24 1.63 -19.28
N THR A 272 25.13 2.91 -19.62
CA THR A 272 25.24 4.00 -18.64
C THR A 272 24.12 3.92 -17.58
N LEU A 273 22.91 3.60 -17.98
CA LEU A 273 21.78 3.43 -17.06
C LEU A 273 22.02 2.25 -16.09
N VAL A 274 22.49 1.10 -16.60
CA VAL A 274 22.86 -0.06 -15.77
C VAL A 274 23.99 0.29 -14.81
N PHE A 275 24.98 1.07 -15.24
CA PHE A 275 26.03 1.59 -14.37
C PHE A 275 25.45 2.42 -13.21
N PHE A 276 24.56 3.38 -13.48
CA PHE A 276 23.91 4.15 -12.43
C PHE A 276 23.01 3.29 -11.53
N MET A 277 22.36 2.26 -12.05
CA MET A 277 21.63 1.28 -11.24
C MET A 277 22.57 0.53 -10.26
N PHE A 278 23.75 0.13 -10.74
CA PHE A 278 24.75 -0.52 -9.89
C PHE A 278 25.23 0.42 -8.79
N VAL A 279 25.53 1.67 -9.11
CA VAL A 279 25.91 2.70 -8.11
C VAL A 279 24.77 2.89 -7.09
N ASN A 280 23.54 3.04 -7.54
CA ASN A 280 22.37 3.13 -6.67
C ASN A 280 22.23 1.91 -5.74
N PHE A 281 22.48 0.70 -6.24
CA PHE A 281 22.46 -0.52 -5.44
C PHE A 281 23.50 -0.47 -4.30
N LEU A 282 24.71 0.02 -4.55
CA LEU A 282 25.75 0.16 -3.54
C LEU A 282 25.33 1.16 -2.43
N PHE A 283 24.79 2.32 -2.81
CA PHE A 283 24.27 3.30 -1.86
C PHE A 283 23.08 2.74 -1.07
N SER A 284 22.17 2.03 -1.72
CA SER A 284 21.03 1.37 -1.06
C SER A 284 21.48 0.32 -0.03
N LYS A 285 22.54 -0.43 -0.32
CA LYS A 285 23.14 -1.38 0.63
C LYS A 285 23.70 -0.67 1.86
N LYS A 286 24.44 0.43 1.66
CA LYS A 286 24.95 1.27 2.77
C LYS A 286 23.81 1.88 3.59
N PHE A 287 22.80 2.42 2.92
CA PHE A 287 21.61 2.98 3.56
C PHE A 287 20.89 1.95 4.44
N LYS A 288 20.64 0.73 3.94
CA LYS A 288 20.02 -0.36 4.72
C LYS A 288 20.83 -0.70 5.99
N LYS A 289 22.17 -0.70 5.91
CA LYS A 289 23.03 -0.92 7.08
C LYS A 289 22.87 0.17 8.13
N LEU A 290 22.87 1.44 7.70
CA LEU A 290 22.67 2.60 8.58
C LEU A 290 21.25 2.62 9.17
N GLN A 291 20.24 2.26 8.38
CA GLN A 291 18.87 2.13 8.84
C GLN A 291 18.72 1.08 9.95
N LYS A 292 19.36 -0.08 9.81
CA LYS A 292 19.37 -1.11 10.86
C LYS A 292 20.07 -0.62 12.13
N LYS A 293 21.20 0.09 11.99
CA LYS A 293 21.90 0.73 13.13
C LYS A 293 21.02 1.78 13.81
N GLN A 294 20.30 2.59 13.01
CA GLN A 294 19.35 3.59 13.51
C GLN A 294 18.26 2.98 14.39
N MET A 295 17.68 1.85 13.97
CA MET A 295 16.67 1.14 14.75
C MET A 295 17.24 0.67 16.10
N ALA A 296 18.42 0.05 16.10
CA ALA A 296 19.07 -0.40 17.33
C ALA A 296 19.39 0.75 18.31
N LEU A 297 19.86 1.89 17.80
CA LEU A 297 20.11 3.08 18.62
C LEU A 297 18.81 3.68 19.18
N LYS A 298 17.76 3.72 18.36
CA LYS A 298 16.42 4.13 18.80
C LYS A 298 15.88 3.22 19.90
N ASP A 299 16.01 1.91 19.76
CA ASP A 299 15.57 0.93 20.76
C ASP A 299 16.35 1.10 22.07
N LYS A 300 17.67 1.33 21.99
CA LYS A 300 18.53 1.63 23.16
C LYS A 300 18.06 2.89 23.90
N ARG A 301 17.75 3.97 23.17
CA ARG A 301 17.20 5.20 23.76
C ARG A 301 15.82 4.97 24.37
N MET A 302 14.91 4.30 23.64
CA MET A 302 13.55 3.99 24.13
C MET A 302 13.56 3.14 25.39
N LYS A 303 14.49 2.18 25.50
CA LYS A 303 14.67 1.39 26.73
C LYS A 303 15.02 2.28 27.91
N LYS A 304 16.00 3.22 27.76
CA LYS A 304 16.36 4.16 28.83
C LYS A 304 15.19 5.06 29.22
N ILE A 305 14.42 5.56 28.25
CA ILE A 305 13.22 6.36 28.52
C ILE A 305 12.20 5.56 29.31
N THR A 306 11.91 4.32 28.90
CA THR A 306 10.96 3.45 29.60
C THR A 306 11.42 3.13 31.04
N GLU A 307 12.70 2.83 31.24
CA GLU A 307 13.29 2.64 32.57
C GLU A 307 13.09 3.89 33.45
N THR A 308 13.36 5.09 32.91
CA THR A 308 13.18 6.37 33.60
C THR A 308 11.73 6.60 34.02
N PHE A 309 10.78 6.36 33.10
CA PHE A 309 9.35 6.54 33.42
C PHE A 309 8.81 5.50 34.41
N ASN A 310 9.27 4.26 34.33
CA ASN A 310 8.85 3.22 35.27
C ASN A 310 9.34 3.51 36.70
N THR A 311 10.46 4.21 36.85
CA THR A 311 11.05 4.54 38.14
C THR A 311 10.89 6.03 38.51
N ILE A 312 10.03 6.79 37.83
CA ILE A 312 9.94 8.25 37.93
C ILE A 312 9.69 8.76 39.37
N LYS A 313 8.90 8.03 40.18
CA LYS A 313 8.65 8.39 41.57
C LYS A 313 9.93 8.35 42.42
N ILE A 314 10.73 7.29 42.23
CA ILE A 314 12.00 7.10 42.94
C ILE A 314 12.99 8.18 42.49
N LEU A 315 13.10 8.43 41.20
CA LEU A 315 13.99 9.44 40.63
C LEU A 315 13.70 10.84 41.20
N LYS A 316 12.42 11.19 41.34
CA LYS A 316 12.01 12.47 41.94
C LYS A 316 12.32 12.56 43.42
N LEU A 317 12.18 11.46 44.17
CA LEU A 317 12.49 11.45 45.62
C LEU A 317 13.98 11.63 45.89
N TYR A 318 14.85 11.12 44.96
CA TYR A 318 16.32 11.26 45.09
C TYR A 318 16.89 12.43 44.30
N ALA A 319 16.07 13.25 43.62
CA ALA A 319 16.48 14.35 42.75
C ALA A 319 17.50 13.94 41.66
N TRP A 320 17.28 12.77 41.01
CA TRP A 320 18.20 12.23 40.01
C TRP A 320 17.74 12.52 38.57
N GLU A 321 16.79 13.46 38.36
CA GLU A 321 16.22 13.78 37.05
C GLU A 321 17.31 14.18 36.04
N ASP A 322 18.24 15.04 36.44
CA ASP A 322 19.29 15.54 35.54
C ASP A 322 20.25 14.42 35.09
N GLU A 323 20.58 13.51 36.00
CA GLU A 323 21.47 12.39 35.70
C GLU A 323 20.80 11.44 34.66
N PHE A 324 19.53 11.12 34.82
CA PHE A 324 18.80 10.28 33.87
C PHE A 324 18.52 10.99 32.56
N LYS A 325 18.24 12.30 32.57
CA LYS A 325 18.17 13.15 31.40
C LYS A 325 19.46 13.09 30.58
N ASN A 326 20.62 13.29 31.22
CA ASN A 326 21.93 13.21 30.58
C ASN A 326 22.17 11.83 29.92
N LYS A 327 21.77 10.74 30.60
CA LYS A 327 21.85 9.37 30.01
C LYS A 327 20.97 9.19 28.77
N ILE A 328 19.81 9.85 28.73
CA ILE A 328 18.92 9.84 27.56
C ILE A 328 19.51 10.71 26.44
N ASP A 329 20.02 11.89 26.78
CA ASP A 329 20.61 12.83 25.83
C ASP A 329 21.84 12.25 25.14
N LEU A 330 22.74 11.57 25.85
CA LEU A 330 23.86 10.84 25.26
C LEU A 330 23.40 9.76 24.27
N ALA A 331 22.36 9.00 24.63
CA ALA A 331 21.80 8.01 23.69
C ALA A 331 21.13 8.66 22.48
N ARG A 332 20.59 9.86 22.63
CA ARG A 332 20.03 10.66 21.55
C ARG A 332 21.10 11.19 20.62
N GLU A 333 22.24 11.58 21.15
CA GLU A 333 23.38 12.07 20.37
C GLU A 333 23.98 10.99 19.48
N ASP A 334 24.15 9.76 20.00
CA ASP A 334 24.51 8.57 19.20
C ASP A 334 23.51 8.35 18.03
N GLU A 335 22.21 8.50 18.32
CA GLU A 335 21.15 8.35 17.32
C GLU A 335 21.22 9.44 16.25
N LEU A 336 21.46 10.70 16.64
CA LEU A 336 21.55 11.85 15.74
C LEU A 336 22.75 11.76 14.81
N GLN A 337 23.92 11.37 15.29
CA GLN A 337 25.11 11.18 14.46
C GLN A 337 24.86 10.13 13.36
N ASN A 338 24.26 8.98 13.72
CA ASN A 338 23.91 7.96 12.72
C ASN A 338 22.82 8.44 11.75
N LEU A 339 21.90 9.29 12.22
CA LEU A 339 20.85 9.88 11.40
C LEU A 339 21.43 10.83 10.34
N GLU A 340 22.40 11.65 10.73
CA GLU A 340 23.13 12.56 9.84
C GLU A 340 23.86 11.78 8.74
N GLU A 341 24.63 10.73 9.11
CA GLU A 341 25.29 9.88 8.11
C GLU A 341 24.27 9.23 7.16
N ARG A 342 23.13 8.76 7.69
CA ARG A 342 22.08 8.17 6.89
C ARG A 342 21.47 9.16 5.90
N PHE A 343 21.21 10.40 6.34
CA PHE A 343 20.71 11.46 5.46
C PHE A 343 21.72 11.86 4.40
N GLY A 344 23.02 11.93 4.75
CA GLY A 344 24.08 12.16 3.79
C GLY A 344 24.10 11.12 2.67
N VAL A 345 24.04 9.84 3.02
CA VAL A 345 23.95 8.74 2.04
C VAL A 345 22.66 8.81 1.21
N GLN A 346 21.54 9.13 1.84
CA GLN A 346 20.25 9.27 1.14
C GLN A 346 20.26 10.42 0.14
N ASN A 347 20.78 11.58 0.53
CA ASN A 347 20.85 12.77 -0.33
C ASN A 347 21.76 12.52 -1.54
N LEU A 348 22.95 11.92 -1.33
CA LEU A 348 23.85 11.54 -2.42
C LEU A 348 23.17 10.57 -3.37
N ASN A 349 22.50 9.55 -2.85
CA ASN A 349 21.77 8.59 -3.68
C ASN A 349 20.65 9.26 -4.49
N GLN A 350 19.94 10.20 -3.89
CA GLN A 350 18.87 10.94 -4.57
C GLN A 350 19.44 11.86 -5.66
N THR A 351 20.56 12.55 -5.39
CA THR A 351 21.26 13.38 -6.38
C THR A 351 21.69 12.55 -7.60
N ILE A 352 22.29 11.38 -7.36
CA ILE A 352 22.66 10.45 -8.43
C ILE A 352 21.43 10.01 -9.24
N GLN A 353 20.30 9.75 -8.59
CA GLN A 353 19.04 9.38 -9.27
C GLN A 353 18.51 10.50 -10.17
N TRP A 354 18.64 11.77 -9.77
CA TRP A 354 18.23 12.90 -10.61
C TRP A 354 19.22 13.15 -11.75
N PHE A 355 20.50 12.90 -11.54
CA PHE A 355 21.53 13.09 -12.56
C PHE A 355 21.54 11.96 -13.61
N ALA A 356 21.21 10.75 -13.22
CA ALA A 356 21.30 9.57 -14.09
C ALA A 356 20.59 9.70 -15.43
N PRO A 357 19.32 10.18 -15.56
CA PRO A 357 18.66 10.31 -16.85
C PRO A 357 19.36 11.31 -17.78
N VAL A 358 19.85 12.41 -17.22
CA VAL A 358 20.57 13.43 -17.99
C VAL A 358 21.88 12.86 -18.52
N ALA A 359 22.69 12.25 -17.64
CA ALA A 359 23.96 11.61 -18.04
C ALA A 359 23.75 10.51 -19.10
N THR A 360 22.73 9.68 -18.90
CA THR A 360 22.37 8.59 -19.82
C THR A 360 22.00 9.15 -21.20
N SER A 361 21.24 10.24 -21.24
CA SER A 361 20.85 10.89 -22.49
C SER A 361 22.05 11.53 -23.18
N VAL A 362 22.92 12.22 -22.45
CA VAL A 362 24.14 12.83 -22.99
C VAL A 362 25.06 11.79 -23.63
N VAL A 363 25.29 10.67 -22.93
CA VAL A 363 26.13 9.57 -23.45
C VAL A 363 25.49 8.91 -24.70
N SER A 364 24.18 8.67 -24.68
CA SER A 364 23.48 8.09 -25.84
C SER A 364 23.50 9.00 -27.06
N ILE A 365 23.30 10.29 -26.86
CA ILE A 365 23.34 11.33 -27.90
C ILE A 365 24.77 11.51 -28.44
N GLY A 366 25.76 11.54 -27.54
CA GLY A 366 27.17 11.63 -27.93
C GLY A 366 27.61 10.43 -28.78
N ALA A 367 27.20 9.22 -28.40
CA ALA A 367 27.41 8.02 -29.21
C ALA A 367 26.68 8.10 -30.57
N TYR A 368 25.44 8.61 -30.56
CA TYR A 368 24.69 8.80 -31.83
C TYR A 368 25.39 9.79 -32.76
N GLN A 369 25.86 10.92 -32.22
CA GLN A 369 26.61 11.93 -33.01
C GLN A 369 27.94 11.39 -33.55
N TYR A 370 28.62 10.53 -32.82
CA TYR A 370 29.86 9.93 -33.26
C TYR A 370 29.66 9.03 -34.50
N PHE A 371 28.51 8.31 -34.55
CA PHE A 371 28.19 7.42 -35.67
C PHE A 371 27.38 8.12 -36.78
N HIS A 372 26.65 9.20 -36.47
CA HIS A 372 25.75 9.93 -37.36
C HIS A 372 26.01 11.43 -37.25
N SER A 373 26.40 12.08 -38.34
CA SER A 373 26.95 13.45 -38.33
C SER A 373 25.96 14.59 -37.99
N VAL A 374 24.66 14.36 -37.85
CA VAL A 374 23.64 15.40 -37.67
C VAL A 374 22.84 15.17 -36.42
N LEU A 375 22.93 16.11 -35.48
CA LEU A 375 22.10 16.18 -34.27
C LEU A 375 20.89 17.07 -34.49
N LYS A 376 19.71 16.52 -34.16
CA LYS A 376 18.44 17.25 -34.20
C LYS A 376 17.91 17.52 -32.80
N ILE A 377 17.27 18.67 -32.58
CA ILE A 377 16.73 19.08 -31.27
C ILE A 377 15.65 18.10 -30.80
N GLU A 378 14.82 17.62 -31.74
CA GLU A 378 13.79 16.63 -31.42
C GLU A 378 14.35 15.34 -30.84
N ASP A 379 15.52 14.89 -31.28
CA ASP A 379 16.16 13.67 -30.80
C ASP A 379 16.70 13.87 -29.37
N ILE A 380 17.28 15.03 -29.08
CA ILE A 380 17.75 15.39 -27.73
C ILE A 380 16.60 15.37 -26.72
N MET A 381 15.52 16.10 -27.03
CA MET A 381 14.37 16.23 -26.11
C MET A 381 13.62 14.92 -25.95
N THR A 382 13.51 14.13 -27.02
CA THR A 382 12.84 12.83 -26.98
C THR A 382 13.65 11.81 -26.18
N SER A 383 15.00 11.78 -26.32
CA SER A 383 15.86 10.89 -25.55
C SER A 383 15.75 11.15 -24.05
N LEU A 384 15.85 12.42 -23.63
CA LEU A 384 15.66 12.82 -22.23
C LEU A 384 14.34 12.30 -21.66
N ARG A 385 13.27 12.46 -22.43
CA ARG A 385 11.94 11.98 -22.01
C ARG A 385 11.87 10.46 -21.89
N ILE A 386 12.41 9.70 -22.85
CA ILE A 386 12.37 8.25 -22.84
C ILE A 386 13.23 7.70 -21.69
N PHE A 387 14.46 8.22 -21.49
CA PHE A 387 15.32 7.78 -20.39
C PHE A 387 14.74 8.09 -19.01
N ASN A 388 14.07 9.25 -18.85
CA ASN A 388 13.32 9.53 -17.62
C ASN A 388 12.18 8.53 -17.38
N SER A 389 11.45 8.19 -18.44
CA SER A 389 10.35 7.21 -18.35
C SER A 389 10.85 5.80 -18.08
N LEU A 390 12.02 5.42 -18.62
CA LEU A 390 12.64 4.12 -18.43
C LEU A 390 13.20 3.92 -17.02
N GLN A 391 13.68 4.99 -16.38
CA GLN A 391 14.29 4.93 -15.06
C GLN A 391 13.27 4.54 -13.98
N HIS A 392 12.03 5.02 -14.08
CA HIS A 392 11.01 4.76 -13.07
C HIS A 392 10.70 3.27 -12.87
N PRO A 393 10.37 2.48 -13.90
CA PRO A 393 10.16 1.03 -13.78
C PRO A 393 11.37 0.30 -13.20
N LEU A 394 12.57 0.63 -13.66
CA LEU A 394 13.81 -0.01 -13.20
C LEU A 394 14.07 0.22 -11.70
N ARG A 395 13.78 1.42 -11.20
CA ARG A 395 13.94 1.77 -9.79
C ARG A 395 12.96 1.02 -8.88
N MET A 396 11.80 0.62 -9.38
CA MET A 396 10.80 -0.11 -8.60
C MET A 396 11.15 -1.58 -8.37
N ILE A 397 11.93 -2.21 -9.24
CA ILE A 397 12.24 -3.65 -9.19
C ILE A 397 12.78 -4.12 -7.82
N PRO A 398 13.81 -3.48 -7.21
CA PRO A 398 14.32 -3.93 -5.92
C PRO A 398 13.28 -3.84 -4.79
N GLY A 399 12.42 -2.81 -4.83
CA GLY A 399 11.31 -2.64 -3.89
C GLY A 399 10.29 -3.77 -4.01
N LEU A 400 9.91 -4.12 -5.23
CA LEU A 400 8.98 -5.23 -5.49
C LEU A 400 9.50 -6.56 -4.96
N ILE A 401 10.79 -6.87 -5.20
CA ILE A 401 11.42 -8.10 -4.70
C ILE A 401 11.40 -8.13 -3.17
N ASN A 402 11.73 -7.03 -2.50
CA ASN A 402 11.71 -6.96 -1.05
C ASN A 402 10.28 -7.11 -0.50
N ASN A 403 9.31 -6.41 -1.07
CA ASN A 403 7.90 -6.52 -0.67
C ASN A 403 7.36 -7.94 -0.84
N PHE A 404 7.71 -8.60 -1.95
CA PHE A 404 7.32 -9.99 -2.18
C PHE A 404 7.89 -10.93 -1.13
N ASN A 405 9.16 -10.79 -0.76
CA ASN A 405 9.80 -11.60 0.28
C ASN A 405 9.14 -11.38 1.65
N GLU A 406 8.83 -10.14 2.02
CA GLU A 406 8.16 -9.83 3.28
C GLU A 406 6.76 -10.41 3.34
N VAL A 407 5.99 -10.28 2.25
CA VAL A 407 4.66 -10.87 2.15
C VAL A 407 4.73 -12.39 2.21
N ALA A 408 5.71 -13.01 1.55
CA ALA A 408 5.89 -14.47 1.59
C ALA A 408 6.09 -14.99 3.03
N ILE A 409 6.88 -14.27 3.83
CA ILE A 409 7.10 -14.61 5.24
C ILE A 409 5.81 -14.43 6.05
N SER A 410 5.13 -13.29 5.90
CA SER A 410 3.88 -12.98 6.61
C SER A 410 2.77 -13.98 6.26
N MET A 411 2.63 -14.32 4.99
CA MET A 411 1.62 -15.28 4.54
C MET A 411 1.89 -16.70 5.05
N LYS A 412 3.15 -17.12 5.17
CA LYS A 412 3.49 -18.41 5.82
C LYS A 412 3.07 -18.43 7.28
N ARG A 413 3.26 -17.34 8.02
CA ARG A 413 2.84 -17.24 9.43
C ARG A 413 1.32 -17.30 9.55
N ILE A 414 0.59 -16.50 8.76
CA ILE A 414 -0.88 -16.51 8.71
C ILE A 414 -1.40 -17.90 8.33
N GLN A 415 -0.81 -18.52 7.32
CA GLN A 415 -1.20 -19.87 6.90
C GLN A 415 -1.04 -20.89 8.02
N LYS A 416 0.08 -20.85 8.75
CA LYS A 416 0.31 -21.72 9.91
C LYS A 416 -0.75 -21.53 10.99
N TYR A 417 -1.21 -20.29 11.21
CA TYR A 417 -2.29 -19.98 12.14
C TYR A 417 -3.65 -20.50 11.64
N LEU A 418 -3.96 -20.34 10.36
CA LEU A 418 -5.23 -20.82 9.78
C LEU A 418 -5.37 -22.35 9.81
N PHE A 419 -4.27 -23.08 9.82
CA PHE A 419 -4.25 -24.56 9.94
C PHE A 419 -4.28 -25.07 11.38
N GLN A 420 -4.40 -24.21 12.40
CA GLN A 420 -4.57 -24.66 13.78
C GLN A 420 -5.92 -25.34 13.98
N ASP A 421 -5.95 -26.25 14.96
CA ASP A 421 -7.14 -27.04 15.29
C ASP A 421 -8.27 -26.16 15.80
N GLU A 422 -9.47 -26.43 15.33
CA GLU A 422 -10.69 -25.74 15.70
C GLU A 422 -11.46 -26.52 16.74
N ILE A 423 -12.29 -25.82 17.53
CA ILE A 423 -13.28 -26.45 18.38
C ILE A 423 -14.26 -27.18 17.47
N ASN A 424 -14.40 -28.50 17.67
CA ASN A 424 -15.36 -29.29 16.92
C ASN A 424 -16.79 -28.89 17.33
N PRO A 425 -17.58 -28.25 16.44
CA PRO A 425 -18.95 -27.84 16.76
C PRO A 425 -19.85 -29.03 17.13
N GLY A 426 -19.53 -30.24 16.65
CA GLY A 426 -20.26 -31.46 16.96
C GLY A 426 -20.13 -31.90 18.43
N ASN A 427 -19.13 -31.39 19.14
CA ASN A 427 -18.96 -31.65 20.57
C ASN A 427 -19.86 -30.80 21.47
N ILE A 428 -20.54 -29.77 20.88
CA ILE A 428 -21.39 -28.83 21.60
C ILE A 428 -22.82 -28.95 21.07
N ILE A 429 -23.68 -29.59 21.83
CA ILE A 429 -25.12 -29.66 21.51
C ILE A 429 -25.82 -28.52 22.24
N LYS A 430 -26.26 -27.52 21.50
CA LYS A 430 -27.13 -26.46 22.02
C LYS A 430 -28.57 -26.93 21.98
N LYS A 431 -29.23 -26.98 23.14
CA LYS A 431 -30.67 -27.26 23.25
C LYS A 431 -31.42 -25.96 23.53
N ASP A 432 -32.45 -25.69 22.72
CA ASP A 432 -33.25 -24.46 22.82
C ASP A 432 -34.21 -24.42 24.01
N LYS A 433 -34.38 -25.49 24.72
CA LYS A 433 -35.18 -25.54 25.95
C LYS A 433 -34.33 -26.05 27.11
N TYR A 434 -34.43 -25.36 28.25
CA TYR A 434 -33.98 -25.88 29.53
C TYR A 434 -34.67 -27.22 29.76
N MET A 435 -33.97 -28.33 29.51
CA MET A 435 -34.40 -29.59 30.05
C MET A 435 -34.28 -29.50 31.55
N ASP A 436 -35.34 -29.88 32.26
CA ASP A 436 -35.37 -30.05 33.70
C ASP A 436 -34.27 -31.09 34.06
N LEU A 437 -33.08 -30.63 34.27
CA LEU A 437 -31.95 -31.41 34.83
C LEU A 437 -32.03 -31.35 36.37
N ASN A 438 -33.21 -31.64 36.94
CA ASN A 438 -33.40 -31.72 38.37
C ASN A 438 -32.68 -30.59 39.15
N ASN A 439 -32.90 -29.35 38.78
CA ASN A 439 -32.29 -28.16 39.42
C ASN A 439 -30.75 -28.08 39.31
N LEU A 440 -30.09 -28.81 38.41
CA LEU A 440 -28.64 -28.81 38.25
C LEU A 440 -28.24 -27.72 37.23
N SER A 441 -27.26 -26.91 37.61
CA SER A 441 -26.63 -25.91 36.67
C SER A 441 -25.53 -26.56 35.85
N ILE A 442 -24.78 -27.47 36.43
CA ILE A 442 -23.66 -28.20 35.78
C ILE A 442 -23.69 -29.65 36.23
N LYS A 443 -23.57 -30.56 35.27
CA LYS A 443 -23.41 -31.99 35.54
C LYS A 443 -22.23 -32.55 34.72
N ILE A 444 -21.26 -33.13 35.39
CA ILE A 444 -20.13 -33.83 34.77
C ILE A 444 -20.23 -35.28 35.17
N GLU A 445 -20.19 -36.18 34.20
CA GLU A 445 -20.21 -37.64 34.39
C GLU A 445 -19.06 -38.25 33.60
N ASN A 446 -18.16 -38.92 34.33
CA ASN A 446 -17.02 -39.69 33.77
C ASN A 446 -16.20 -38.89 32.73
N GLY A 447 -15.91 -37.62 33.03
CA GLY A 447 -15.16 -36.75 32.13
C GLY A 447 -13.67 -36.93 32.26
N ASP A 448 -12.99 -37.19 31.13
CA ASP A 448 -11.52 -37.17 31.03
C ASP A 448 -11.09 -35.81 30.40
N TYR A 449 -10.21 -35.08 31.09
CA TYR A 449 -9.78 -33.76 30.69
C TYR A 449 -8.27 -33.67 30.53
N SER A 450 -7.83 -33.01 29.46
CA SER A 450 -6.42 -32.73 29.16
C SER A 450 -6.27 -31.31 28.61
N TRP A 451 -5.15 -30.67 28.92
CA TRP A 451 -4.79 -29.36 28.36
C TRP A 451 -4.08 -29.49 27.00
N GLY A 452 -3.67 -30.65 26.55
CA GLY A 452 -2.95 -30.86 25.28
C GLY A 452 -3.83 -31.13 24.07
N VAL A 453 -3.32 -30.83 22.88
CA VAL A 453 -3.94 -31.17 21.58
C VAL A 453 -2.86 -31.78 20.67
N PRO A 454 -3.10 -32.96 20.08
CA PRO A 454 -4.14 -33.95 20.42
C PRO A 454 -4.01 -34.40 21.86
N PRO A 455 -5.06 -34.94 22.47
CA PRO A 455 -4.95 -35.42 23.84
C PRO A 455 -3.76 -36.37 23.91
N THR A 456 -2.74 -35.93 24.63
CA THR A 456 -1.63 -36.83 24.98
C THR A 456 -2.22 -38.03 25.67
N SER A 457 -1.69 -39.19 25.44
CA SER A 457 -2.22 -40.50 25.81
C SER A 457 -2.60 -40.68 27.30
N LEU A 458 -2.42 -39.66 28.13
CA LEU A 458 -2.75 -39.61 29.54
C LEU A 458 -3.63 -38.37 29.78
N ALA A 459 -4.92 -38.59 30.00
CA ALA A 459 -5.78 -37.53 30.55
C ALA A 459 -5.20 -37.06 31.89
N GLU A 460 -5.02 -35.76 32.08
CA GLU A 460 -4.49 -35.19 33.32
C GLU A 460 -5.49 -35.32 34.46
N ILE A 461 -6.79 -35.32 34.13
CA ILE A 461 -7.89 -35.59 35.06
C ILE A 461 -8.74 -36.68 34.43
N LYS A 462 -8.85 -37.83 35.13
CA LYS A 462 -9.65 -38.98 34.69
C LYS A 462 -10.85 -39.15 35.58
N ASN A 463 -11.97 -39.59 35.00
CA ASN A 463 -13.21 -39.92 35.69
C ASN A 463 -13.74 -38.80 36.59
N ALA A 464 -13.58 -37.53 36.18
CA ALA A 464 -14.13 -36.41 36.94
C ALA A 464 -15.66 -36.47 36.91
N GLY A 465 -16.28 -36.38 38.07
CA GLY A 465 -17.73 -36.26 38.20
C GLY A 465 -18.06 -35.25 39.29
N PHE A 466 -18.82 -34.22 38.98
CA PHE A 466 -19.40 -33.35 39.97
C PHE A 466 -20.74 -32.76 39.49
N LYS A 467 -21.55 -32.31 40.43
CA LYS A 467 -22.85 -31.70 40.18
C LYS A 467 -22.89 -30.35 40.88
N VAL A 468 -23.39 -29.35 40.21
CA VAL A 468 -23.64 -28.01 40.79
C VAL A 468 -25.13 -27.74 40.71
N GLU A 469 -25.75 -27.54 41.85
CA GLU A 469 -27.17 -27.21 41.96
C GLU A 469 -27.39 -25.72 41.70
N ARG A 470 -28.57 -25.36 41.18
CA ARG A 470 -29.00 -23.98 41.08
C ARG A 470 -29.39 -23.48 42.45
N ASN A 471 -28.78 -22.38 42.89
CA ASN A 471 -29.30 -21.56 44.01
C ASN A 471 -30.48 -20.76 43.57
#